data_338dbf0443b8b871cbbf8b2b04d035ac
#
_entry.id   338dbf0443b8b871cbbf8b2b04d035ac
#
_cell.length_a   1.000
_cell.length_b   1.000
_cell.length_c   1.000
_cell.angle_alpha   90.00
_cell.angle_beta   90.00
_cell.angle_gamma   90.00
#
_symmetry.space_group_name_H-M   'P 1'
#
loop_
_entity.id
_entity.type
_entity.pdbx_description
1 polymer ?
#
loop_
_entity_poly.entity_id
_entity_poly.type
_entity_poly.pdbx_seq_one_letter_code
_entity_poly.pdbx_strand_id
1 'polypeptide(L)'
;QAPGAVDVIDTASKTRAKSIPIEGNGHNTFVTPDGRFVMAGSVAGRTLTAIDQKTEEIAWVMKFDGGVRPMTFETNPDGSTKRIFVQISDVHGFAVVDFATRKELSRVILPDMPEMKKSLNVQGSPSHGIGITPDGKTLWATSKWYHFVAAYSMPDLKPLGIVHTGHHPDWLTFSPDSKSVYVANAGSNSVSVVDVKSMKEVSTIRVGQVPKRNITARLQ
;
A
#
# COMPACT_ATOMS: atom_id res chain seq x y z
N GLN A 1 22.29 -5.15 -15.07
CA GLN A 1 20.94 -5.51 -14.59
C GLN A 1 19.98 -5.24 -15.72
N ALA A 2 19.11 -6.19 -16.08
CA ALA A 2 18.10 -5.95 -17.10
C ALA A 2 17.19 -4.78 -16.65
N PRO A 3 16.72 -3.92 -17.57
CA PRO A 3 15.77 -2.88 -17.24
C PRO A 3 14.51 -3.51 -16.64
N GLY A 4 13.92 -2.87 -15.62
CA GLY A 4 12.65 -3.31 -15.06
C GLY A 4 11.55 -3.21 -16.11
N ALA A 5 10.53 -4.06 -15.98
CA ALA A 5 9.38 -4.03 -16.87
C ALA A 5 8.11 -4.43 -16.14
N VAL A 6 6.98 -4.02 -16.69
CA VAL A 6 5.66 -4.57 -16.39
C VAL A 6 5.28 -5.51 -17.54
N ASP A 7 5.10 -6.79 -17.23
CA ASP A 7 4.67 -7.78 -18.20
C ASP A 7 3.14 -7.88 -18.22
N VAL A 8 2.58 -7.85 -19.43
CA VAL A 8 1.17 -8.13 -19.70
C VAL A 8 1.04 -9.61 -20.02
N ILE A 9 0.24 -10.31 -19.22
CA ILE A 9 0.00 -11.75 -19.39
C ILE A 9 -1.42 -11.97 -19.91
N ASP A 10 -1.55 -12.62 -21.05
CA ASP A 10 -2.83 -13.08 -21.54
C ASP A 10 -3.33 -14.26 -20.67
N THR A 11 -4.49 -14.09 -20.04
CA THR A 11 -5.01 -15.06 -19.08
C THR A 11 -5.57 -16.33 -19.71
N ALA A 12 -5.95 -16.31 -20.99
CA ALA A 12 -6.46 -17.46 -21.71
C ALA A 12 -5.32 -18.37 -22.18
N SER A 13 -4.35 -17.78 -22.87
CA SER A 13 -3.16 -18.52 -23.35
C SER A 13 -2.10 -18.73 -22.27
N LYS A 14 -2.15 -17.97 -21.15
CA LYS A 14 -1.15 -17.95 -20.07
C LYS A 14 0.26 -17.59 -20.57
N THR A 15 0.33 -16.80 -21.62
CA THR A 15 1.58 -16.33 -22.21
C THR A 15 1.78 -14.84 -22.02
N ARG A 16 3.04 -14.41 -22.06
CA ARG A 16 3.37 -12.98 -22.02
C ARG A 16 3.05 -12.36 -23.40
N ALA A 17 2.04 -11.49 -23.43
CA ALA A 17 1.64 -10.75 -24.61
C ALA A 17 2.55 -9.56 -24.90
N LYS A 18 3.00 -8.85 -23.85
CA LYS A 18 3.81 -7.65 -23.99
C LYS A 18 4.70 -7.44 -22.75
N SER A 19 5.80 -6.74 -22.92
CA SER A 19 6.66 -6.28 -21.83
C SER A 19 6.86 -4.77 -22.00
N ILE A 20 6.49 -4.00 -20.98
CA ILE A 20 6.53 -2.53 -20.98
C ILE A 20 7.68 -2.10 -20.09
N PRO A 21 8.80 -1.58 -20.66
CA PRO A 21 9.96 -1.15 -19.87
C PRO A 21 9.60 -0.01 -18.92
N ILE A 22 10.09 -0.08 -17.68
CA ILE A 22 9.98 1.00 -16.69
C ILE A 22 11.35 1.35 -16.12
N GLU A 23 11.48 2.55 -15.54
CA GLU A 23 12.73 2.97 -14.91
C GLU A 23 13.00 2.20 -13.61
N GLY A 24 14.10 1.45 -13.58
CA GLY A 24 14.50 0.59 -12.46
C GLY A 24 13.64 -0.67 -12.32
N ASN A 25 13.87 -1.43 -11.26
CA ASN A 25 13.12 -2.67 -11.02
C ASN A 25 11.73 -2.36 -10.45
N GLY A 26 10.68 -2.94 -11.04
CA GLY A 26 9.32 -2.91 -10.52
C GLY A 26 9.23 -3.57 -9.14
N HIS A 27 8.52 -2.93 -8.22
CA HIS A 27 8.29 -3.45 -6.87
C HIS A 27 6.84 -3.93 -6.69
N ASN A 28 5.88 -3.09 -7.03
CA ASN A 28 4.45 -3.38 -6.96
C ASN A 28 3.71 -2.78 -8.16
N THR A 29 2.65 -3.46 -8.58
CA THR A 29 1.68 -2.94 -9.53
C THR A 29 0.30 -2.91 -8.89
N PHE A 30 -0.46 -1.86 -9.21
CA PHE A 30 -1.85 -1.67 -8.78
C PHE A 30 -2.66 -1.16 -9.96
N VAL A 31 -3.94 -1.49 -9.99
CA VAL A 31 -4.87 -0.92 -10.96
C VAL A 31 -5.63 0.23 -10.31
N THR A 32 -5.81 1.35 -11.02
CA THR A 32 -6.66 2.44 -10.53
C THR A 32 -8.11 1.98 -10.39
N PRO A 33 -8.90 2.56 -9.46
CA PRO A 33 -10.26 2.11 -9.20
C PRO A 33 -11.18 2.09 -10.42
N ASP A 34 -10.97 3.02 -11.37
CA ASP A 34 -11.69 3.09 -12.65
C ASP A 34 -11.18 2.09 -13.72
N GLY A 35 -10.16 1.30 -13.39
CA GLY A 35 -9.55 0.35 -14.31
C GLY A 35 -8.70 0.98 -15.43
N ARG A 36 -8.52 2.29 -15.45
CA ARG A 36 -7.88 2.98 -16.58
C ARG A 36 -6.37 2.82 -16.61
N PHE A 37 -5.71 2.83 -15.47
CA PHE A 37 -4.25 2.79 -15.40
C PHE A 37 -3.74 1.63 -14.55
N VAL A 38 -2.63 1.05 -14.98
CA VAL A 38 -1.74 0.24 -14.13
C VAL A 38 -0.66 1.16 -13.58
N MET A 39 -0.58 1.23 -12.25
CA MET A 39 0.38 2.05 -11.52
C MET A 39 1.52 1.17 -11.06
N ALA A 40 2.72 1.37 -11.60
CA ALA A 40 3.90 0.60 -11.26
C ALA A 40 4.88 1.43 -10.42
N GLY A 41 5.15 0.97 -9.19
CA GLY A 41 6.16 1.54 -8.32
C GLY A 41 7.52 0.90 -8.52
N SER A 42 8.58 1.71 -8.55
CA SER A 42 9.97 1.23 -8.57
C SER A 42 10.74 1.76 -7.36
N VAL A 43 11.38 0.84 -6.62
CA VAL A 43 12.24 1.23 -5.49
C VAL A 43 13.56 1.78 -6.01
N ALA A 44 14.22 1.09 -6.91
CA ALA A 44 15.52 1.50 -7.44
C ALA A 44 15.42 2.73 -8.36
N GLY A 45 14.37 2.81 -9.18
CA GLY A 45 14.11 3.96 -10.05
C GLY A 45 13.56 5.17 -9.31
N ARG A 46 13.02 4.99 -8.10
CA ARG A 46 12.31 6.03 -7.33
C ARG A 46 11.16 6.65 -8.12
N THR A 47 10.49 5.84 -8.93
CA THR A 47 9.46 6.27 -9.87
C THR A 47 8.13 5.61 -9.60
N LEU A 48 7.06 6.35 -9.90
CA LEU A 48 5.70 5.88 -10.07
C LEU A 48 5.35 6.05 -11.55
N THR A 49 5.17 4.94 -12.25
CA THR A 49 4.84 4.90 -13.68
C THR A 49 3.38 4.54 -13.84
N ALA A 50 2.63 5.36 -14.56
CA ALA A 50 1.26 5.06 -14.98
C ALA A 50 1.26 4.53 -16.41
N ILE A 51 0.68 3.35 -16.60
CA ILE A 51 0.50 2.70 -17.89
C ILE A 51 -1.00 2.72 -18.21
N ASP A 52 -1.39 3.27 -19.32
CA ASP A 52 -2.78 3.25 -19.79
C ASP A 52 -3.13 1.82 -20.24
N GLN A 53 -4.17 1.22 -19.64
CA GLN A 53 -4.55 -0.16 -19.93
C GLN A 53 -5.08 -0.38 -21.35
N LYS A 54 -5.64 0.66 -21.97
CA LYS A 54 -6.21 0.54 -23.32
C LYS A 54 -5.14 0.56 -24.39
N THR A 55 -4.13 1.43 -24.24
CA THR A 55 -3.04 1.55 -25.23
C THR A 55 -1.84 0.69 -24.86
N GLU A 56 -1.74 0.25 -23.60
CA GLU A 56 -0.58 -0.44 -23.03
C GLU A 56 0.71 0.36 -23.20
N GLU A 57 0.61 1.68 -23.05
CA GLU A 57 1.73 2.61 -23.15
C GLU A 57 1.88 3.41 -21.86
N ILE A 58 3.10 3.89 -21.60
CA ILE A 58 3.37 4.77 -20.47
C ILE A 58 2.68 6.10 -20.71
N ALA A 59 1.69 6.42 -19.89
CA ALA A 59 0.98 7.69 -19.94
C ALA A 59 1.78 8.82 -19.26
N TRP A 60 2.41 8.53 -18.11
CA TRP A 60 3.26 9.47 -17.39
C TRP A 60 4.13 8.76 -16.35
N VAL A 61 5.18 9.47 -15.92
CA VAL A 61 6.10 9.04 -14.85
C VAL A 61 6.26 10.18 -13.85
N MET A 62 6.20 9.84 -12.56
CA MET A 62 6.50 10.76 -11.46
C MET A 62 7.71 10.26 -10.68
N LYS A 63 8.65 11.17 -10.33
CA LYS A 63 9.83 10.86 -9.52
C LYS A 63 9.65 11.30 -8.08
N PHE A 64 10.23 10.52 -7.17
CA PHE A 64 10.30 10.78 -5.73
C PHE A 64 11.75 10.84 -5.26
N ASP A 65 11.96 11.34 -4.05
CA ASP A 65 13.28 11.35 -3.38
C ASP A 65 13.68 9.98 -2.81
N GLY A 66 12.70 9.05 -2.68
CA GLY A 66 12.89 7.69 -2.19
C GLY A 66 12.21 6.64 -3.06
N GLY A 67 12.49 5.36 -2.80
CA GLY A 67 11.94 4.25 -3.55
C GLY A 67 10.42 4.14 -3.38
N VAL A 68 9.70 4.00 -4.49
CA VAL A 68 8.23 3.88 -4.50
C VAL A 68 7.82 2.45 -4.15
N ARG A 69 6.95 2.35 -3.13
CA ARG A 69 6.48 1.11 -2.53
C ARG A 69 4.96 0.97 -2.68
N PRO A 70 4.26 0.14 -1.89
CA PRO A 70 2.81 0.01 -2.00
C PRO A 70 2.07 1.34 -1.97
N MET A 71 0.90 1.34 -2.59
CA MET A 71 0.03 2.50 -2.68
C MET A 71 -1.44 2.11 -2.56
N THR A 72 -2.28 3.09 -2.28
CA THR A 72 -3.74 2.98 -2.32
C THR A 72 -4.36 4.25 -2.90
N PHE A 73 -5.62 4.19 -3.28
CA PHE A 73 -6.27 5.25 -4.06
C PHE A 73 -7.53 5.77 -3.37
N GLU A 74 -7.67 7.09 -3.33
CA GLU A 74 -8.95 7.75 -3.08
C GLU A 74 -9.66 7.99 -4.41
N THR A 75 -10.96 7.80 -4.42
CA THR A 75 -11.80 8.00 -5.61
C THR A 75 -12.63 9.28 -5.54
N ASN A 76 -12.89 9.84 -6.70
CA ASN A 76 -13.96 10.82 -6.90
C ASN A 76 -15.33 10.11 -6.91
N PRO A 77 -16.45 10.86 -6.81
CA PRO A 77 -17.77 10.28 -6.90
C PRO A 77 -18.08 9.52 -8.20
N ASP A 78 -17.37 9.85 -9.29
CA ASP A 78 -17.48 9.18 -10.58
C ASP A 78 -16.62 7.91 -10.69
N GLY A 79 -15.92 7.53 -9.62
CA GLY A 79 -15.03 6.37 -9.57
C GLY A 79 -13.60 6.62 -10.07
N SER A 80 -13.32 7.78 -10.65
CA SER A 80 -11.95 8.14 -11.07
C SER A 80 -11.02 8.34 -9.87
N THR A 81 -9.72 8.21 -10.10
CA THR A 81 -8.72 8.41 -9.05
C THR A 81 -8.58 9.89 -8.70
N LYS A 82 -8.71 10.23 -7.40
CA LYS A 82 -8.53 11.57 -6.88
C LYS A 82 -7.13 11.78 -6.32
N ARG A 83 -6.74 10.99 -5.32
CA ARG A 83 -5.40 11.01 -4.71
C ARG A 83 -4.79 9.62 -4.67
N ILE A 84 -3.48 9.58 -4.68
CA ILE A 84 -2.70 8.37 -4.40
C ILE A 84 -2.00 8.56 -3.06
N PHE A 85 -2.06 7.56 -2.20
CA PHE A 85 -1.28 7.47 -0.97
C PHE A 85 -0.17 6.46 -1.19
N VAL A 86 1.09 6.92 -1.17
CA VAL A 86 2.25 6.14 -1.61
C VAL A 86 3.23 5.95 -0.47
N GLN A 87 3.58 4.73 -0.16
CA GLN A 87 4.67 4.42 0.74
C GLN A 87 6.02 4.71 0.07
N ILE A 88 6.88 5.46 0.74
CA ILE A 88 8.21 5.82 0.26
C ILE A 88 9.26 5.16 1.14
N SER A 89 10.30 4.59 0.54
CA SER A 89 11.44 4.01 1.27
C SER A 89 12.05 5.03 2.22
N ASP A 90 12.45 4.56 3.41
CA ASP A 90 13.08 5.34 4.46
C ASP A 90 12.18 6.41 5.12
N VAL A 91 10.91 6.53 4.67
CA VAL A 91 9.91 7.39 5.30
C VAL A 91 9.03 6.55 6.22
N HIS A 92 8.99 6.91 7.51
CA HIS A 92 8.04 6.34 8.46
C HIS A 92 6.68 7.03 8.28
N GLY A 93 5.99 6.71 7.19
CA GLY A 93 4.79 7.39 6.76
C GLY A 93 4.47 7.14 5.29
N PHE A 94 3.76 8.07 4.69
CA PHE A 94 3.38 7.99 3.28
C PHE A 94 3.26 9.38 2.63
N ALA A 95 3.48 9.44 1.32
CA ALA A 95 3.23 10.62 0.51
C ALA A 95 1.76 10.67 0.07
N VAL A 96 1.22 11.87 -0.05
CA VAL A 96 -0.11 12.18 -0.59
C VAL A 96 0.08 12.86 -1.94
N VAL A 97 -0.41 12.25 -3.00
CA VAL A 97 -0.23 12.73 -4.38
C VAL A 97 -1.58 13.07 -4.99
N ASP A 98 -1.70 14.24 -5.58
CA ASP A 98 -2.85 14.59 -6.43
C ASP A 98 -2.70 13.90 -7.79
N PHE A 99 -3.71 13.09 -8.15
CA PHE A 99 -3.64 12.30 -9.36
C PHE A 99 -3.67 13.13 -10.64
N ALA A 100 -4.49 14.16 -10.69
CA ALA A 100 -4.69 14.97 -11.87
C ALA A 100 -3.46 15.84 -12.20
N THR A 101 -2.88 16.46 -11.18
CA THR A 101 -1.71 17.35 -11.34
C THR A 101 -0.38 16.62 -11.26
N ARG A 102 -0.38 15.35 -10.75
CA ARG A 102 0.84 14.55 -10.55
C ARG A 102 1.84 15.23 -9.62
N LYS A 103 1.31 15.88 -8.57
CA LYS A 103 2.12 16.59 -7.58
C LYS A 103 1.97 15.95 -6.21
N GLU A 104 3.08 15.81 -5.51
CA GLU A 104 3.08 15.51 -4.09
C GLU A 104 2.50 16.72 -3.35
N LEU A 105 1.40 16.51 -2.63
CA LEU A 105 0.72 17.55 -1.84
C LEU A 105 1.33 17.69 -0.44
N SER A 106 1.63 16.56 0.18
CA SER A 106 2.14 16.49 1.55
C SER A 106 2.68 15.10 1.86
N ARG A 107 3.29 14.96 3.04
CA ARG A 107 3.60 13.66 3.67
C ARG A 107 2.93 13.58 5.02
N VAL A 108 2.38 12.41 5.30
CA VAL A 108 1.90 12.03 6.64
C VAL A 108 2.98 11.18 7.28
N ILE A 109 3.51 11.63 8.41
CA ILE A 109 4.48 10.89 9.21
C ILE A 109 3.72 10.14 10.30
N LEU A 110 3.97 8.85 10.43
CA LEU A 110 3.40 8.02 11.49
C LEU A 110 4.00 8.42 12.85
N PRO A 111 3.25 8.25 13.95
CA PRO A 111 3.75 8.58 15.28
C PRO A 111 5.07 7.88 15.62
N ASP A 112 6.01 8.62 16.18
CA ASP A 112 7.15 8.02 16.87
C ASP A 112 6.71 7.56 18.28
N MET A 113 7.30 6.48 18.76
CA MET A 113 7.05 5.88 20.07
C MET A 113 8.37 5.90 20.88
N PRO A 114 8.73 7.05 21.48
CA PRO A 114 10.06 7.22 22.09
C PRO A 114 10.31 6.25 23.25
N GLU A 115 9.24 5.75 23.89
CA GLU A 115 9.29 4.72 24.94
C GLU A 115 9.54 3.30 24.40
N MET A 116 9.40 3.09 23.09
CA MET A 116 9.63 1.82 22.43
C MET A 116 10.95 1.81 21.68
N LYS A 117 11.67 0.70 21.77
CA LYS A 117 12.87 0.50 20.94
C LYS A 117 12.47 0.29 19.48
N LYS A 118 13.00 1.13 18.59
CA LYS A 118 12.85 0.92 17.13
C LYS A 118 13.38 -0.44 16.72
N SER A 119 12.58 -1.18 15.97
CA SER A 119 13.06 -2.38 15.30
C SER A 119 13.91 -1.97 14.10
N LEU A 120 15.23 -2.11 14.19
CA LEU A 120 16.17 -1.63 13.19
C LEU A 120 16.32 -2.56 11.98
N ASN A 121 16.08 -3.86 12.15
CA ASN A 121 16.22 -4.87 11.10
C ASN A 121 14.93 -5.06 10.29
N VAL A 122 14.26 -3.96 9.93
CA VAL A 122 13.07 -4.02 9.08
C VAL A 122 13.48 -4.13 7.62
N GLN A 123 13.20 -5.25 7.01
CA GLN A 123 13.43 -5.40 5.59
C GLN A 123 12.62 -4.35 4.81
N GLY A 124 13.33 -3.48 4.12
CA GLY A 124 12.81 -2.63 3.06
C GLY A 124 12.29 -1.25 3.47
N SER A 125 11.53 -1.06 4.53
CA SER A 125 10.94 0.25 4.86
C SER A 125 10.40 0.28 6.28
N PRO A 126 10.45 1.43 6.97
CA PRO A 126 9.86 1.59 8.31
C PRO A 126 8.34 1.45 8.34
N SER A 127 7.65 1.75 7.23
CA SER A 127 6.24 1.48 7.00
C SER A 127 6.06 0.85 5.61
N HIS A 128 5.04 0.02 5.40
CA HIS A 128 4.88 -0.72 4.14
C HIS A 128 3.42 -0.92 3.73
N GLY A 129 2.59 -1.59 4.51
CA GLY A 129 1.19 -1.79 4.19
C GLY A 129 0.40 -0.50 4.30
N ILE A 130 -0.42 -0.19 3.28
CA ILE A 130 -1.32 0.95 3.26
C ILE A 130 -2.60 0.58 2.52
N GLY A 131 -3.74 1.08 3.00
CA GLY A 131 -5.02 0.83 2.36
C GLY A 131 -6.12 1.71 2.91
N ILE A 132 -7.19 1.86 2.11
CA ILE A 132 -8.42 2.54 2.48
C ILE A 132 -9.51 1.48 2.69
N THR A 133 -10.32 1.62 3.73
CA THR A 133 -11.48 0.75 3.95
C THR A 133 -12.43 0.77 2.75
N PRO A 134 -13.11 -0.35 2.40
CA PRO A 134 -14.03 -0.40 1.24
C PRO A 134 -15.12 0.67 1.22
N ASP A 135 -15.53 1.17 2.40
CA ASP A 135 -16.51 2.27 2.53
C ASP A 135 -15.88 3.67 2.32
N GLY A 136 -14.57 3.75 2.07
CA GLY A 136 -13.85 4.99 1.80
C GLY A 136 -13.63 5.90 3.01
N LYS A 137 -13.95 5.47 4.26
CA LYS A 137 -13.97 6.37 5.42
C LYS A 137 -12.67 6.46 6.20
N THR A 138 -11.84 5.43 6.14
CA THR A 138 -10.58 5.40 6.88
C THR A 138 -9.42 4.88 6.04
N LEU A 139 -8.25 5.48 6.22
CA LEU A 139 -6.98 5.01 5.68
C LEU A 139 -6.16 4.41 6.81
N TRP A 140 -5.54 3.27 6.55
CA TRP A 140 -4.70 2.54 7.50
C TRP A 140 -3.29 2.34 6.93
N ALA A 141 -2.28 2.51 7.79
CA ALA A 141 -0.88 2.31 7.43
C ALA A 141 -0.12 1.55 8.52
N THR A 142 0.78 0.64 8.13
CA THR A 142 1.56 -0.16 9.07
C THR A 142 2.84 0.56 9.50
N SER A 143 3.22 0.43 10.79
CA SER A 143 4.53 0.77 11.32
C SER A 143 5.31 -0.49 11.65
N LYS A 144 6.34 -0.79 10.88
CA LYS A 144 7.24 -1.93 11.14
C LYS A 144 8.21 -1.63 12.28
N TRP A 145 8.54 -0.36 12.48
CA TRP A 145 9.43 0.07 13.54
C TRP A 145 8.86 -0.17 14.94
N TYR A 146 7.55 0.10 15.09
CA TYR A 146 6.90 0.11 16.41
C TYR A 146 5.71 -0.85 16.53
N HIS A 147 5.55 -1.74 15.53
CA HIS A 147 4.59 -2.84 15.59
C HIS A 147 3.15 -2.39 15.82
N PHE A 148 2.69 -1.43 15.04
CA PHE A 148 1.31 -0.96 15.06
C PHE A 148 0.76 -0.69 13.65
N VAL A 149 -0.54 -0.51 13.58
CA VAL A 149 -1.22 0.13 12.46
C VAL A 149 -1.80 1.47 12.93
N ALA A 150 -1.64 2.51 12.13
CA ALA A 150 -2.23 3.83 12.35
C ALA A 150 -3.43 4.03 11.43
N ALA A 151 -4.49 4.64 11.96
CA ALA A 151 -5.70 4.97 11.23
C ALA A 151 -5.89 6.48 11.10
N TYR A 152 -6.38 6.89 9.94
CA TYR A 152 -6.68 8.27 9.60
C TYR A 152 -8.09 8.38 9.02
N SER A 153 -8.80 9.47 9.32
CA SER A 153 -10.08 9.75 8.67
C SER A 153 -9.90 10.11 7.20
N MET A 154 -10.88 9.77 6.39
CA MET A 154 -10.95 10.23 5.00
C MET A 154 -12.09 11.23 4.84
N PRO A 155 -11.96 12.28 4.04
CA PRO A 155 -10.79 12.61 3.21
C PRO A 155 -9.70 13.45 3.92
N ASP A 156 -9.92 13.88 5.18
CA ASP A 156 -9.15 14.93 5.85
C ASP A 156 -7.81 14.47 6.43
N LEU A 157 -7.57 13.16 6.46
CA LEU A 157 -6.37 12.53 7.04
C LEU A 157 -6.10 12.93 8.51
N LYS A 158 -7.18 13.17 9.29
CA LYS A 158 -7.05 13.39 10.72
C LYS A 158 -6.68 12.09 11.41
N PRO A 159 -5.67 12.07 12.31
CA PRO A 159 -5.33 10.84 13.02
C PRO A 159 -6.51 10.39 13.91
N LEU A 160 -6.87 9.12 13.82
CA LEU A 160 -7.88 8.46 14.63
C LEU A 160 -7.27 7.68 15.79
N GLY A 161 -6.02 7.25 15.65
CA GLY A 161 -5.29 6.49 16.65
C GLY A 161 -4.40 5.43 16.05
N ILE A 162 -3.82 4.61 16.94
CA ILE A 162 -2.99 3.45 16.59
C ILE A 162 -3.53 2.20 17.26
N VAL A 163 -3.25 1.03 16.67
CA VAL A 163 -3.51 -0.27 17.27
C VAL A 163 -2.24 -1.09 17.20
N HIS A 164 -1.71 -1.52 18.35
CA HIS A 164 -0.58 -2.43 18.41
C HIS A 164 -0.96 -3.79 17.82
N THR A 165 -0.02 -4.39 17.10
CA THR A 165 -0.19 -5.66 16.40
C THR A 165 0.96 -6.61 16.76
N GLY A 166 1.05 -7.75 16.08
CA GLY A 166 2.26 -8.56 16.11
C GLY A 166 3.47 -7.84 15.50
N HIS A 167 4.64 -8.49 15.62
CA HIS A 167 5.91 -7.90 15.16
C HIS A 167 5.99 -7.75 13.65
N HIS A 168 6.55 -6.64 13.18
CA HIS A 168 6.79 -6.28 11.78
C HIS A 168 5.52 -6.42 10.92
N PRO A 169 4.45 -5.64 11.19
CA PRO A 169 3.27 -5.61 10.34
C PRO A 169 3.66 -5.11 8.94
N ASP A 170 3.60 -6.01 7.95
CA ASP A 170 4.13 -5.76 6.61
C ASP A 170 3.04 -5.40 5.60
N TRP A 171 1.84 -5.96 5.76
CA TRP A 171 0.71 -5.74 4.86
C TRP A 171 -0.61 -5.69 5.63
N LEU A 172 -1.63 -5.14 4.97
CA LEU A 172 -3.00 -5.14 5.50
C LEU A 172 -4.04 -5.32 4.39
N THR A 173 -5.20 -5.83 4.74
CA THR A 173 -6.39 -5.90 3.92
C THR A 173 -7.62 -5.72 4.80
N PHE A 174 -8.80 -5.56 4.20
CA PHE A 174 -10.03 -5.25 4.92
C PHE A 174 -11.10 -6.29 4.68
N SER A 175 -12.01 -6.45 5.65
CA SER A 175 -13.27 -7.15 5.39
C SER A 175 -14.12 -6.34 4.40
N PRO A 176 -14.94 -7.00 3.55
CA PRO A 176 -15.78 -6.32 2.56
C PRO A 176 -16.81 -5.34 3.16
N ASP A 177 -17.17 -5.53 4.44
CA ASP A 177 -18.09 -4.66 5.19
C ASP A 177 -17.37 -3.53 5.95
N SER A 178 -16.07 -3.38 5.75
CA SER A 178 -15.22 -2.34 6.38
C SER A 178 -15.13 -2.41 7.90
N LYS A 179 -15.54 -3.53 8.53
CA LYS A 179 -15.51 -3.65 9.99
C LYS A 179 -14.18 -4.13 10.55
N SER A 180 -13.39 -4.84 9.75
CA SER A 180 -12.14 -5.44 10.19
C SER A 180 -10.97 -5.09 9.29
N VAL A 181 -9.80 -4.88 9.90
CA VAL A 181 -8.50 -4.83 9.24
C VAL A 181 -7.73 -6.10 9.60
N TYR A 182 -7.24 -6.80 8.59
CA TYR A 182 -6.37 -7.97 8.75
C TYR A 182 -4.94 -7.54 8.48
N VAL A 183 -4.07 -7.65 9.47
CA VAL A 183 -2.68 -7.18 9.40
C VAL A 183 -1.73 -8.37 9.42
N ALA A 184 -0.95 -8.53 8.36
CA ALA A 184 0.05 -9.59 8.26
C ALA A 184 1.32 -9.21 9.03
N ASN A 185 1.61 -9.93 10.13
CA ASN A 185 2.73 -9.69 11.02
C ASN A 185 3.90 -10.61 10.66
N ALA A 186 4.77 -10.13 9.79
CA ALA A 186 5.88 -10.93 9.25
C ALA A 186 6.86 -11.43 10.33
N GLY A 187 7.03 -10.69 11.43
CA GLY A 187 7.92 -11.05 12.53
C GLY A 187 7.29 -11.95 13.59
N SER A 188 5.96 -12.17 13.56
CA SER A 188 5.24 -13.00 14.54
C SER A 188 4.56 -14.21 13.94
N ASN A 189 4.66 -14.45 12.63
CA ASN A 189 3.98 -15.54 11.93
C ASN A 189 2.46 -15.55 12.21
N SER A 190 1.85 -14.39 12.19
CA SER A 190 0.45 -14.21 12.55
C SER A 190 -0.25 -13.16 11.69
N VAL A 191 -1.56 -13.15 11.77
CA VAL A 191 -2.43 -12.08 11.25
C VAL A 191 -3.21 -11.52 12.45
N SER A 192 -3.06 -10.21 12.70
CA SER A 192 -3.89 -9.48 13.65
C SER A 192 -5.22 -9.13 12.99
N VAL A 193 -6.32 -9.35 13.72
CA VAL A 193 -7.67 -8.89 13.34
C VAL A 193 -8.01 -7.67 14.18
N VAL A 194 -8.13 -6.52 13.55
CA VAL A 194 -8.41 -5.24 14.22
C VAL A 194 -9.85 -4.83 13.89
N ASP A 195 -10.65 -4.56 14.92
CA ASP A 195 -11.99 -3.98 14.76
C ASP A 195 -11.86 -2.47 14.50
N VAL A 196 -12.38 -2.04 13.35
CA VAL A 196 -12.27 -0.65 12.87
C VAL A 196 -12.96 0.33 13.80
N LYS A 197 -14.11 -0.03 14.36
CA LYS A 197 -14.92 0.86 15.19
C LYS A 197 -14.32 1.09 16.58
N SER A 198 -13.90 0.02 17.22
CA SER A 198 -13.33 0.09 18.58
C SER A 198 -11.84 0.41 18.61
N MET A 199 -11.16 0.35 17.46
CA MET A 199 -9.71 0.54 17.35
C MET A 199 -8.96 -0.41 18.28
N LYS A 200 -9.32 -1.71 18.25
CA LYS A 200 -8.69 -2.75 19.08
C LYS A 200 -8.38 -3.99 18.26
N GLU A 201 -7.27 -4.63 18.57
CA GLU A 201 -7.03 -5.99 18.14
C GLU A 201 -8.02 -6.92 18.88
N VAL A 202 -8.83 -7.64 18.11
CA VAL A 202 -9.86 -8.53 18.65
C VAL A 202 -9.50 -10.01 18.53
N SER A 203 -8.54 -10.33 17.68
CA SER A 203 -8.04 -11.69 17.49
C SER A 203 -6.66 -11.70 16.85
N THR A 204 -5.91 -12.75 17.10
CA THR A 204 -4.64 -13.06 16.44
C THR A 204 -4.71 -14.47 15.86
N ILE A 205 -4.49 -14.59 14.56
CA ILE A 205 -4.54 -15.86 13.83
C ILE A 205 -3.10 -16.30 13.53
N ARG A 206 -2.70 -17.46 14.01
CA ARG A 206 -1.41 -18.06 13.63
C ARG A 206 -1.46 -18.54 12.18
N VAL A 207 -0.42 -18.21 11.41
CA VAL A 207 -0.29 -18.60 10.00
C VAL A 207 1.12 -19.15 9.74
N GLY A 208 1.41 -19.46 8.47
CA GLY A 208 2.75 -19.89 8.06
C GLY A 208 3.83 -18.81 8.31
N GLN A 209 5.08 -19.18 8.07
CA GLN A 209 6.22 -18.32 8.35
C GLN A 209 6.24 -17.06 7.49
N VAL A 210 6.59 -15.95 8.10
CA VAL A 210 6.85 -14.64 7.48
C VAL A 210 5.74 -14.20 6.53
N PRO A 211 4.46 -14.07 7.01
CA PRO A 211 3.37 -13.58 6.17
C PRO A 211 3.65 -12.12 5.78
N LYS A 212 3.96 -11.91 4.51
CA LYS A 212 4.27 -10.56 3.99
C LYS A 212 3.11 -9.90 3.29
N ARG A 213 2.16 -10.69 2.81
CA ARG A 213 0.98 -10.20 2.09
C ARG A 213 -0.24 -11.02 2.44
N ASN A 214 -1.36 -10.35 2.55
CA ASN A 214 -2.68 -10.94 2.65
C ASN A 214 -3.64 -10.19 1.72
N ILE A 215 -4.68 -10.86 1.28
CA ILE A 215 -5.73 -10.30 0.45
C ILE A 215 -7.08 -10.86 0.89
N THR A 216 -8.11 -10.05 0.82
CA THR A 216 -9.49 -10.49 1.01
C THR A 216 -10.11 -10.77 -0.34
N ALA A 217 -10.72 -11.94 -0.49
CA ALA A 217 -11.49 -12.32 -1.67
C ALA A 217 -12.94 -12.62 -1.26
N ARG A 218 -13.90 -12.22 -2.09
CA ARG A 218 -15.30 -12.68 -1.97
C ARG A 218 -15.40 -13.97 -2.78
N LEU A 219 -15.82 -15.04 -2.15
CA LEU A 219 -16.20 -16.26 -2.84
C LEU A 219 -17.60 -16.03 -3.43
N GLN A 220 -17.77 -16.34 -4.71
CA GLN A 220 -19.05 -16.31 -5.41
C GLN A 220 -19.84 -17.58 -5.13
#